data_8b5ecf99657908798b6ee9bec970a547
#
_entry.id   8b5ecf99657908798b6ee9bec970a547
#
_cell.length_a   1.000
_cell.length_b   1.000
_cell.length_c   1.000
_cell.angle_alpha   90.00
_cell.angle_beta   90.00
_cell.angle_gamma   90.00
#
_symmetry.space_group_name_H-M   'P 1'
#
loop_
_entity.id
_entity.type
_entity.pdbx_description
1 polymer ?
#
loop_
_entity_poly.entity_id
_entity_poly.type
_entity_poly.pdbx_seq_one_letter_code
_entity_poly.pdbx_strand_id
1 'polypeptide(L)'
;MKARIILLNGVGSAGKSSIAKALQTITAEPFLHVQMDTFIAMLPDAMQDHADGFSYETIQRDGKPSVVIRTGPVGARTLRAMRHAIAAMAGHGNNLIVDRKGRAAESAPI
;
A
#
# COMPACT_ATOMS: atom_id res chain seq x y z
N MET A 1 18.10 -18.36 -1.36
CA MET A 1 18.52 -16.97 -1.25
C MET A 1 17.44 -16.16 -0.53
N LYS A 2 17.83 -15.32 0.38
CA LYS A 2 16.88 -14.57 1.20
C LYS A 2 16.38 -13.37 0.43
N ALA A 3 15.06 -13.23 0.32
CA ALA A 3 14.46 -12.08 -0.34
C ALA A 3 14.68 -10.81 0.49
N ARG A 4 14.81 -9.69 -0.21
CA ARG A 4 14.93 -8.37 0.40
C ARG A 4 13.63 -7.61 0.17
N ILE A 5 13.17 -6.95 1.20
CA ILE A 5 11.94 -6.17 1.13
C ILE A 5 12.27 -4.74 1.58
N ILE A 6 12.00 -3.80 0.70
CA ILE A 6 12.12 -2.38 1.01
C ILE A 6 10.71 -1.84 1.17
N LEU A 7 10.43 -1.24 2.32
CA LEU A 7 9.12 -0.70 2.61
C LEU A 7 9.17 0.82 2.48
N LEU A 8 8.37 1.36 1.58
CA LEU A 8 8.23 2.80 1.41
C LEU A 8 6.94 3.25 2.08
N ASN A 9 7.06 4.04 3.11
CA ASN A 9 5.94 4.63 3.82
C ASN A 9 5.89 6.12 3.53
N GLY A 10 4.71 6.66 3.50
CA GLY A 10 4.55 8.08 3.32
C GLY A 10 3.11 8.42 3.03
N VAL A 11 2.78 9.68 3.11
CA VAL A 11 1.41 10.12 2.87
C VAL A 11 1.25 10.53 1.41
N GLY A 12 0.14 10.13 0.84
CA GLY A 12 -0.32 10.64 -0.44
C GLY A 12 0.74 10.68 -1.53
N SER A 13 0.92 11.86 -2.08
CA SER A 13 1.77 12.09 -3.24
C SER A 13 3.20 12.44 -2.86
N ALA A 14 3.78 11.74 -1.90
CA ALA A 14 5.14 12.02 -1.43
C ALA A 14 6.23 11.51 -2.37
N GLY A 15 5.88 11.08 -3.58
CA GLY A 15 6.88 10.64 -4.55
C GLY A 15 7.35 9.21 -4.38
N LYS A 16 6.59 8.39 -3.65
CA LYS A 16 6.99 7.01 -3.41
C LYS A 16 7.14 6.18 -4.67
N SER A 17 6.24 6.37 -5.63
CA SER A 17 6.31 5.61 -6.88
C SER A 17 7.55 6.00 -7.68
N SER A 18 7.91 7.27 -7.69
CA SER A 18 9.12 7.73 -8.36
C SER A 18 10.37 7.16 -7.69
N ILE A 19 10.37 7.11 -6.36
CA ILE A 19 11.47 6.52 -5.60
C ILE A 19 11.59 5.03 -5.91
N ALA A 20 10.46 4.32 -5.95
CA ALA A 20 10.45 2.90 -6.25
C ALA A 20 11.05 2.62 -7.63
N LYS A 21 10.64 3.41 -8.63
CA LYS A 21 11.17 3.25 -9.98
C LYS A 21 12.66 3.55 -10.05
N ALA A 22 13.12 4.56 -9.33
CA ALA A 22 14.53 4.88 -9.27
C ALA A 22 15.31 3.74 -8.62
N LEU A 23 14.78 3.15 -7.56
CA LEU A 23 15.42 2.00 -6.92
C LEU A 23 15.50 0.81 -7.87
N GLN A 24 14.45 0.55 -8.63
CA GLN A 24 14.48 -0.54 -9.61
C GLN A 24 15.58 -0.34 -10.66
N THR A 25 15.88 0.91 -10.97
CA THR A 25 16.89 1.23 -11.96
C THR A 25 18.31 0.98 -11.46
N ILE A 26 18.56 1.24 -10.19
CA ILE A 26 19.92 1.20 -9.65
C ILE A 26 20.26 -0.11 -8.96
N THR A 27 19.29 -0.97 -8.69
CA THR A 27 19.54 -2.23 -8.04
C THR A 27 20.10 -3.25 -9.03
N ALA A 28 21.04 -4.06 -8.58
CA ALA A 28 21.66 -5.08 -9.44
C ALA A 28 20.72 -6.22 -9.75
N GLU A 29 19.84 -6.55 -8.80
CA GLU A 29 18.86 -7.62 -8.98
C GLU A 29 17.48 -7.02 -9.18
N PRO A 30 16.58 -7.72 -9.89
CA PRO A 30 15.24 -7.21 -10.08
C PRO A 30 14.47 -7.12 -8.76
N PHE A 31 13.84 -5.97 -8.54
CA PHE A 31 12.90 -5.77 -7.45
C PHE A 31 11.52 -5.56 -8.05
N LEU A 32 10.53 -6.27 -7.55
CA LEU A 32 9.14 -6.09 -7.96
C LEU A 32 8.54 -4.94 -7.17
N HIS A 33 7.82 -4.08 -7.85
CA HIS A 33 7.18 -2.93 -7.20
C HIS A 33 5.74 -3.29 -6.85
N VAL A 34 5.46 -3.47 -5.57
CA VAL A 34 4.14 -3.82 -5.06
C VAL A 34 3.50 -2.57 -4.50
N GLN A 35 2.39 -2.15 -5.07
CA GLN A 35 1.70 -0.94 -4.67
C GLN A 35 0.39 -1.25 -3.99
N MET A 36 0.17 -0.65 -2.83
CA MET A 36 -1.11 -0.77 -2.13
C MET A 36 -2.26 -0.28 -2.99
N ASP A 37 -2.04 0.79 -3.77
CA ASP A 37 -3.07 1.33 -4.65
C ASP A 37 -3.56 0.31 -5.67
N THR A 38 -2.69 -0.58 -6.12
CA THR A 38 -3.07 -1.62 -7.06
C THR A 38 -4.09 -2.57 -6.43
N PHE A 39 -3.89 -2.91 -5.17
CA PHE A 39 -4.82 -3.79 -4.47
C PHE A 39 -6.15 -3.11 -4.19
N ILE A 40 -6.11 -1.83 -3.82
CA ILE A 40 -7.33 -1.06 -3.64
C ILE A 40 -8.13 -0.99 -4.94
N ALA A 41 -7.44 -0.80 -6.06
CA ALA A 41 -8.08 -0.68 -7.36
C ALA A 41 -8.71 -1.98 -7.85
N MET A 42 -8.36 -3.11 -7.24
CA MET A 42 -8.97 -4.38 -7.61
C MET A 42 -10.42 -4.51 -7.17
N LEU A 43 -10.85 -3.70 -6.21
CA LEU A 43 -12.24 -3.73 -5.76
C LEU A 43 -13.16 -3.16 -6.82
N PRO A 44 -14.40 -3.66 -6.89
CA PRO A 44 -15.40 -3.08 -7.80
C PRO A 44 -15.61 -1.59 -7.52
N ASP A 45 -16.04 -0.87 -8.53
CA ASP A 45 -16.31 0.57 -8.41
C ASP A 45 -17.27 0.87 -7.27
N ALA A 46 -18.25 -0.01 -7.03
CA ALA A 46 -19.21 0.19 -5.95
C ALA A 46 -18.57 0.18 -4.56
N MET A 47 -17.39 -0.40 -4.44
CA MET A 47 -16.67 -0.46 -3.16
C MET A 47 -15.61 0.64 -3.02
N GLN A 48 -15.42 1.43 -4.06
CA GLN A 48 -14.52 2.58 -3.99
C GLN A 48 -15.24 3.70 -3.27
N ASP A 49 -14.55 4.32 -2.33
CA ASP A 49 -15.12 5.36 -1.46
C ASP A 49 -16.41 4.90 -0.80
N HIS A 50 -16.42 3.67 -0.31
CA HIS A 50 -17.55 3.05 0.35
C HIS A 50 -17.13 2.53 1.71
N ALA A 51 -18.04 2.64 2.68
CA ALA A 51 -17.71 2.27 4.07
C ALA A 51 -17.28 0.81 4.21
N ASP A 52 -17.80 -0.08 3.39
CA ASP A 52 -17.44 -1.51 3.47
C ASP A 52 -16.12 -1.82 2.78
N GLY A 53 -15.71 -0.99 1.82
CA GLY A 53 -14.44 -1.13 1.13
C GLY A 53 -13.40 -0.18 1.69
N PHE A 54 -13.04 0.82 0.90
CA PHE A 54 -12.15 1.90 1.33
C PHE A 54 -12.85 3.22 1.18
N SER A 55 -12.79 4.04 2.22
CA SER A 55 -13.32 5.40 2.16
C SER A 55 -12.25 6.37 2.62
N TYR A 56 -12.42 7.62 2.24
CA TYR A 56 -11.44 8.66 2.52
C TYR A 56 -12.10 9.73 3.33
N GLU A 57 -11.40 10.21 4.34
CA GLU A 57 -11.92 11.23 5.24
C GLU A 57 -10.85 12.28 5.45
N THR A 58 -11.25 13.55 5.37
CA THR A 58 -10.35 14.65 5.67
C THR A 58 -10.50 15.00 7.14
N ILE A 59 -9.40 14.94 7.87
CA ILE A 59 -9.36 15.32 9.28
C ILE A 59 -8.38 16.46 9.47
N GLN A 60 -8.51 17.16 10.60
CA GLN A 60 -7.54 18.17 10.98
C GLN A 60 -6.50 17.53 11.87
N ARG A 61 -5.25 17.72 11.50
CA ARG A 61 -4.14 17.21 12.29
C ARG A 61 -3.09 18.31 12.36
N ASP A 62 -2.79 18.75 13.58
CA ASP A 62 -1.86 19.86 13.82
C ASP A 62 -2.24 21.11 13.04
N GLY A 63 -3.55 21.39 12.95
CA GLY A 63 -4.06 22.56 12.26
C GLY A 63 -4.04 22.47 10.75
N LYS A 64 -3.69 21.31 10.19
CA LYS A 64 -3.63 21.11 8.74
C LYS A 64 -4.58 19.99 8.31
N PRO A 65 -5.21 20.13 7.12
CA PRO A 65 -6.04 19.05 6.62
C PRO A 65 -5.19 17.84 6.26
N SER A 66 -5.70 16.68 6.59
CA SER A 66 -5.02 15.42 6.30
C SER A 66 -6.07 14.40 5.87
N VAL A 67 -5.77 13.64 4.82
CA VAL A 67 -6.66 12.61 4.33
C VAL A 67 -6.27 11.28 4.95
N VAL A 68 -7.23 10.59 5.57
CA VAL A 68 -7.01 9.26 6.11
C VAL A 68 -7.87 8.27 5.33
N ILE A 69 -7.37 7.04 5.24
CA ILE A 69 -8.08 5.95 4.59
C ILE A 69 -8.78 5.15 5.67
N ARG A 70 -10.09 5.01 5.52
CA ARG A 70 -10.91 4.19 6.39
C ARG A 70 -11.15 2.86 5.70
N THR A 71 -10.99 1.77 6.44
CA THR A 71 -11.10 0.44 5.88
C THR A 71 -12.32 -0.26 6.46
N GLY A 72 -13.23 -0.68 5.60
CA GLY A 72 -14.35 -1.51 5.99
C GLY A 72 -13.98 -3.00 5.94
N PRO A 73 -14.96 -3.89 6.16
CA PRO A 73 -14.68 -5.33 6.21
C PRO A 73 -14.08 -5.88 4.92
N VAL A 74 -14.58 -5.45 3.78
CA VAL A 74 -14.06 -5.91 2.49
C VAL A 74 -12.67 -5.35 2.24
N GLY A 75 -12.46 -4.07 2.55
CA GLY A 75 -11.15 -3.45 2.41
C GLY A 75 -10.11 -4.11 3.31
N ALA A 76 -10.48 -4.41 4.55
CA ALA A 76 -9.56 -5.06 5.48
C ALA A 76 -9.16 -6.45 4.98
N ARG A 77 -10.11 -7.19 4.41
CA ARG A 77 -9.83 -8.50 3.83
C ARG A 77 -8.88 -8.38 2.64
N THR A 78 -9.07 -7.35 1.82
CA THR A 78 -8.21 -7.09 0.67
C THR A 78 -6.77 -6.79 1.11
N LEU A 79 -6.60 -5.96 2.13
CA LEU A 79 -5.25 -5.64 2.63
C LEU A 79 -4.60 -6.84 3.29
N ARG A 80 -5.37 -7.68 3.97
CA ARG A 80 -4.84 -8.91 4.53
C ARG A 80 -4.34 -9.83 3.41
N ALA A 81 -5.09 -9.93 2.32
CA ALA A 81 -4.67 -10.71 1.16
C ALA A 81 -3.39 -10.14 0.55
N MET A 82 -3.26 -8.81 0.54
CA MET A 82 -2.04 -8.18 0.04
C MET A 82 -0.82 -8.62 0.84
N ARG A 83 -0.94 -8.67 2.17
CA ARG A 83 0.18 -9.12 3.02
C ARG A 83 0.59 -10.56 2.69
N HIS A 84 -0.40 -11.42 2.47
CA HIS A 84 -0.11 -12.81 2.12
C HIS A 84 0.50 -12.92 0.73
N ALA A 85 0.06 -12.08 -0.19
CA ALA A 85 0.65 -12.05 -1.53
C ALA A 85 2.11 -11.61 -1.46
N ILE A 86 2.42 -10.60 -0.66
CA ILE A 86 3.79 -10.14 -0.45
C ILE A 86 4.64 -11.28 0.10
N ALA A 87 4.13 -11.99 1.10
CA ALA A 87 4.86 -13.11 1.69
C ALA A 87 5.09 -14.22 0.67
N ALA A 88 4.10 -14.50 -0.16
CA ALA A 88 4.24 -15.53 -1.19
C ALA A 88 5.28 -15.14 -2.24
N MET A 89 5.26 -13.89 -2.69
CA MET A 89 6.24 -13.41 -3.66
C MET A 89 7.66 -13.49 -3.10
N ALA A 90 7.83 -13.08 -1.86
CA ALA A 90 9.13 -13.17 -1.20
C ALA A 90 9.55 -14.62 -1.01
N GLY A 91 8.60 -15.50 -0.71
CA GLY A 91 8.85 -16.92 -0.54
C GLY A 91 9.36 -17.59 -1.80
N HIS A 92 9.05 -17.03 -2.97
CA HIS A 92 9.57 -17.52 -4.23
C HIS A 92 10.90 -16.86 -4.62
N GLY A 93 11.48 -16.11 -3.73
CA GLY A 93 12.80 -15.52 -3.94
C GLY A 93 12.80 -14.14 -4.59
N ASN A 94 11.64 -13.52 -4.70
CA ASN A 94 11.55 -12.19 -5.30
C ASN A 94 11.90 -11.11 -4.29
N ASN A 95 12.72 -10.16 -4.72
CA ASN A 95 12.96 -8.94 -3.95
C ASN A 95 11.82 -7.96 -4.23
N LEU A 96 11.38 -7.24 -3.21
CA LEU A 96 10.19 -6.42 -3.33
C LEU A 96 10.44 -5.01 -2.83
N ILE A 97 9.84 -4.04 -3.51
CA ILE A 97 9.66 -2.69 -3.00
C ILE A 97 8.17 -2.56 -2.74
N VAL A 98 7.79 -2.42 -1.48
CA VAL A 98 6.38 -2.32 -1.10
C VAL A 98 6.05 -0.87 -0.81
N ASP A 99 5.12 -0.34 -1.58
CA ASP A 99 4.71 1.05 -1.55
C ASP A 99 3.35 1.13 -0.87
N ARG A 100 3.32 1.65 0.34
CA ARG A 100 2.09 1.83 1.11
C ARG A 100 1.64 3.27 1.01
N LYS A 101 0.42 3.45 0.54
CA LYS A 101 -0.14 4.78 0.40
C LYS A 101 -0.65 5.28 1.74
N GLY A 102 -0.14 6.43 2.14
CA GLY A 102 -0.67 7.17 3.26
C GLY A 102 -0.59 6.42 4.57
N ARG A 103 -1.31 6.94 5.52
CA ARG A 103 -1.46 6.33 6.82
C ARG A 103 -2.86 5.76 6.90
N ALA A 104 -2.96 4.47 7.05
CA ALA A 104 -4.25 3.87 7.32
C ALA A 104 -4.74 4.37 8.67
N ALA A 105 -6.01 4.69 8.76
CA ALA A 105 -6.59 4.99 10.04
C ALA A 105 -6.43 3.77 10.95
N GLU A 106 -6.50 3.98 12.23
CA GLU A 106 -6.24 2.95 13.23
C GLU A 106 -7.13 1.73 13.07
N SER A 107 -8.16 1.87 12.28
CA SER A 107 -9.12 0.81 12.06
C SER A 107 -8.53 -0.44 11.44
N ALA A 108 -7.41 -0.34 10.73
CA ALA A 108 -6.89 -1.49 10.00
C ALA A 108 -5.37 -1.47 9.98
N PRO A 109 -4.74 -2.14 10.91
CA PRO A 109 -3.30 -2.35 10.81
C PRO A 109 -3.00 -3.25 9.63
N ILE A 110 -1.95 -2.93 8.96
CA ILE A 110 -1.48 -3.72 7.82
C ILE A 110 -0.29 -4.55 8.23
#